data_692ff65242ec537da907659007d1efaa
#
_entry.id   692ff65242ec537da907659007d1efaa
#
_cell.length_a   1.000
_cell.length_b   1.000
_cell.length_c   1.000
_cell.angle_alpha   90.00
_cell.angle_beta   90.00
_cell.angle_gamma   90.00
#
_symmetry.space_group_name_H-M   'P 1'
#
loop_
_entity.id
_entity.type
_entity.pdbx_description
1 polymer ?
#
loop_
_entity_poly.entity_id
_entity_poly.type
_entity_poly.pdbx_seq_one_letter_code
_entity_poly.pdbx_strand_id
1 'polypeptide(L)'
;MAQNENQIGVLGAGLIGMSWAGLFSAFGYDTTIYDPYLKKQHVARNEISNIWASLDLLFDNLQNKKEVKFSDKLDDLKGASFIQENCPEDFFLKQELISKIERIVSQDTIIASSTSSFMPSELQNGCANPERIIVGHPMNPPHLIPVVEIVLG
;
A
#
# COMPACT_ATOMS: atom_id res chain seq x y z
N MET A 1 -1.46 3.16 -22.12
CA MET A 1 -0.27 2.30 -21.88
C MET A 1 -0.77 1.11 -21.11
N ALA A 2 -0.32 -0.10 -21.44
CA ALA A 2 -0.72 -1.29 -20.68
C ALA A 2 -0.31 -1.13 -19.19
N GLN A 3 -1.23 -1.36 -18.30
CA GLN A 3 -0.99 -1.36 -16.87
C GLN A 3 0.01 -2.47 -16.54
N ASN A 4 1.05 -2.16 -15.78
CA ASN A 4 1.98 -3.17 -15.30
C ASN A 4 1.35 -3.83 -14.07
N GLU A 5 0.68 -4.96 -14.27
CA GLU A 5 -0.05 -5.70 -13.21
C GLU A 5 0.81 -6.03 -11.98
N ASN A 6 2.12 -5.90 -12.09
CA ASN A 6 3.07 -6.19 -11.02
C ASN A 6 3.50 -4.95 -10.20
N GLN A 7 2.98 -3.76 -10.48
CA GLN A 7 3.38 -2.56 -9.75
C GLN A 7 2.36 -2.21 -8.66
N ILE A 8 2.84 -2.11 -7.42
CA ILE A 8 2.03 -1.79 -6.24
C ILE A 8 2.52 -0.49 -5.60
N GLY A 9 1.58 0.37 -5.26
CA GLY A 9 1.81 1.57 -4.47
C GLY A 9 1.37 1.39 -3.01
N VAL A 10 2.18 1.88 -2.09
CA VAL A 10 1.85 1.92 -0.66
C VAL A 10 1.90 3.37 -0.20
N LEU A 11 0.80 3.87 0.36
CA LEU A 11 0.74 5.20 0.97
C LEU A 11 1.01 5.09 2.47
N GLY A 12 2.06 5.79 2.93
CA GLY A 12 2.50 5.79 4.32
C GLY A 12 3.53 4.70 4.64
N ALA A 13 4.65 5.13 5.24
CA ALA A 13 5.77 4.28 5.68
C ALA A 13 5.71 3.95 7.17
N GLY A 14 4.52 3.89 7.75
CA GLY A 14 4.29 3.43 9.12
C GLY A 14 4.40 1.91 9.24
N LEU A 15 4.17 1.38 10.43
CA LEU A 15 4.30 -0.05 10.75
C LEU A 15 3.53 -0.96 9.76
N ILE A 16 2.26 -0.62 9.48
CA ILE A 16 1.40 -1.41 8.57
C ILE A 16 1.87 -1.26 7.13
N GLY A 17 2.19 -0.04 6.67
CA GLY A 17 2.66 0.19 5.30
C GLY A 17 4.00 -0.49 5.01
N MET A 18 4.94 -0.47 5.95
CA MET A 18 6.21 -1.20 5.83
C MET A 18 5.98 -2.71 5.76
N SER A 19 5.07 -3.24 6.58
CA SER A 19 4.69 -4.64 6.57
C SER A 19 4.11 -5.08 5.22
N TRP A 20 3.19 -4.30 4.65
CA TRP A 20 2.64 -4.52 3.32
C TRP A 20 3.71 -4.47 2.23
N ALA A 21 4.56 -3.44 2.26
CA ALA A 21 5.61 -3.28 1.26
C ALA A 21 6.63 -4.42 1.30
N GLY A 22 7.01 -4.86 2.50
CA GLY A 22 7.87 -6.02 2.69
C GLY A 22 7.24 -7.30 2.15
N LEU A 23 5.95 -7.51 2.40
CA LEU A 23 5.20 -8.65 1.89
C LEU A 23 5.13 -8.64 0.35
N PHE A 24 4.64 -7.57 -0.26
CA PHE A 24 4.51 -7.46 -1.71
C PHE A 24 5.84 -7.64 -2.42
N SER A 25 6.89 -6.96 -1.95
CA SER A 25 8.23 -7.04 -2.54
C SER A 25 8.88 -8.41 -2.38
N ALA A 26 8.61 -9.13 -1.27
CA ALA A 26 9.06 -10.50 -1.06
C ALA A 26 8.49 -11.47 -2.12
N PHE A 27 7.24 -11.24 -2.53
CA PHE A 27 6.58 -12.04 -3.57
C PHE A 27 6.79 -11.51 -5.00
N GLY A 28 7.74 -10.60 -5.20
CA GLY A 28 8.21 -10.19 -6.53
C GLY A 28 7.42 -9.05 -7.16
N TYR A 29 6.58 -8.34 -6.41
CA TYR A 29 5.92 -7.13 -6.90
C TYR A 29 6.86 -5.93 -6.87
N ASP A 30 6.79 -5.08 -7.91
CA ASP A 30 7.47 -3.80 -7.96
C ASP A 30 6.79 -2.81 -7.02
N THR A 31 7.32 -2.67 -5.81
CA THR A 31 6.66 -1.95 -4.73
C THR A 31 7.29 -0.58 -4.52
N THR A 32 6.46 0.47 -4.52
CA THR A 32 6.87 1.84 -4.20
C THR A 32 6.09 2.35 -3.00
N ILE A 33 6.79 2.82 -1.96
CA ILE A 33 6.20 3.52 -0.81
C ILE A 33 6.28 5.02 -1.05
N TYR A 34 5.14 5.68 -0.96
CA TYR A 34 5.05 7.13 -0.85
C TYR A 34 4.92 7.55 0.61
N ASP A 35 5.85 8.38 1.07
CA ASP A 35 5.75 9.07 2.36
C ASP A 35 6.56 10.37 2.33
N PRO A 36 5.90 11.55 2.35
CA PRO A 36 6.57 12.85 2.26
C PRO A 36 7.42 13.18 3.50
N TYR A 37 7.24 12.43 4.60
CA TYR A 37 7.94 12.65 5.85
C TYR A 37 9.05 11.63 6.14
N LEU A 38 9.28 10.70 5.24
CA LEU A 38 10.30 9.66 5.42
C LEU A 38 11.73 10.22 5.33
N LYS A 39 12.29 10.58 6.48
CA LYS A 39 13.62 11.21 6.56
C LYS A 39 14.80 10.22 6.56
N LYS A 40 14.56 8.94 6.90
CA LYS A 40 15.63 7.94 7.13
C LYS A 40 15.37 6.67 6.29
N GLN A 41 15.53 6.78 4.99
CA GLN A 41 15.32 5.63 4.09
C GLN A 41 16.16 4.40 4.43
N HIS A 42 17.38 4.58 4.97
CA HIS A 42 18.22 3.45 5.40
C HIS A 42 17.59 2.64 6.54
N VAL A 43 16.89 3.30 7.47
CA VAL A 43 16.15 2.61 8.55
C VAL A 43 15.00 1.82 7.97
N ALA A 44 14.24 2.42 7.05
CA ALA A 44 13.14 1.75 6.36
C ALA A 44 13.63 0.53 5.55
N ARG A 45 14.78 0.62 4.87
CA ARG A 45 15.37 -0.53 4.15
C ARG A 45 15.77 -1.66 5.10
N ASN A 46 16.32 -1.35 6.27
CA ASN A 46 16.63 -2.38 7.27
C ASN A 46 15.36 -3.06 7.80
N GLU A 47 14.28 -2.31 7.97
CA GLU A 47 12.99 -2.87 8.38
C GLU A 47 12.42 -3.83 7.32
N ILE A 48 12.46 -3.45 6.03
CA ILE A 48 12.09 -4.35 4.93
C ILE A 48 12.94 -5.63 4.96
N SER A 49 14.24 -5.51 5.20
CA SER A 49 15.14 -6.68 5.29
C SER A 49 14.76 -7.61 6.45
N ASN A 50 14.36 -7.06 7.60
CA ASN A 50 13.88 -7.84 8.75
C ASN A 50 12.55 -8.55 8.44
N ILE A 51 11.64 -7.88 7.74
CA ILE A 51 10.37 -8.48 7.27
C ILE A 51 10.67 -9.64 6.31
N TRP A 52 11.57 -9.48 5.36
CA TRP A 52 11.99 -10.55 4.46
C TRP A 52 12.58 -11.73 5.20
N ALA A 53 13.44 -11.48 6.20
CA ALA A 53 14.01 -12.55 7.02
C ALA A 53 12.91 -13.33 7.78
N SER A 54 11.87 -12.65 8.26
CA SER A 54 10.72 -13.31 8.90
C SER A 54 9.92 -14.16 7.91
N LEU A 55 9.73 -13.66 6.69
CA LEU A 55 9.02 -14.38 5.62
C LEU A 55 9.81 -15.60 5.12
N ASP A 56 11.14 -15.52 5.10
CA ASP A 56 12.01 -16.67 4.75
C ASP A 56 11.88 -17.84 5.72
N LEU A 57 11.45 -17.58 6.96
CA LEU A 57 11.17 -18.63 7.94
C LEU A 57 9.80 -19.31 7.72
N LEU A 58 8.89 -18.65 7.02
CA LEU A 58 7.51 -19.10 6.81
C LEU A 58 7.28 -19.70 5.43
N PHE A 59 8.04 -19.28 4.44
CA PHE A 59 7.85 -19.65 3.05
C PHE A 59 9.15 -20.16 2.43
N ASP A 60 9.10 -21.38 1.89
CA ASP A 60 10.21 -21.92 1.14
C ASP A 60 10.36 -21.20 -0.22
N ASN A 61 11.61 -20.86 -0.60
CA ASN A 61 11.95 -20.36 -1.94
C ASN A 61 11.42 -18.98 -2.35
N LEU A 62 11.41 -17.98 -1.47
CA LEU A 62 11.18 -16.59 -1.83
C LEU A 62 12.40 -16.00 -2.61
N GLN A 63 12.61 -16.45 -3.86
CA GLN A 63 13.78 -16.09 -4.66
C GLN A 63 13.60 -14.83 -5.51
N ASN A 64 12.37 -14.31 -5.65
CA ASN A 64 12.03 -13.19 -6.53
C ASN A 64 11.87 -11.87 -5.79
N LYS A 65 12.46 -11.71 -4.61
CA LYS A 65 12.38 -10.48 -3.83
C LYS A 65 12.85 -9.29 -4.63
N LYS A 66 12.08 -8.21 -4.61
CA LYS A 66 12.41 -6.95 -5.29
C LYS A 66 12.68 -5.85 -4.29
N GLU A 67 13.63 -4.98 -4.60
CA GLU A 67 13.94 -3.83 -3.77
C GLU A 67 12.73 -2.86 -3.71
N VAL A 68 12.35 -2.46 -2.49
CA VAL A 68 11.30 -1.46 -2.28
C VAL A 68 11.83 -0.06 -2.62
N LYS A 69 11.10 0.66 -3.45
CA LYS A 69 11.37 2.07 -3.75
C LYS A 69 10.68 2.98 -2.72
N PHE A 70 11.33 4.07 -2.39
CA PHE A 70 10.79 5.09 -1.50
C PHE A 70 10.73 6.43 -2.24
N SER A 71 9.60 7.11 -2.14
CA SER A 71 9.38 8.40 -2.80
C SER A 71 8.62 9.38 -1.90
N ASP A 72 8.92 10.66 -2.06
CA ASP A 72 8.18 11.80 -1.52
C ASP A 72 7.21 12.42 -2.56
N LYS A 73 7.12 11.81 -3.76
CA LYS A 73 6.26 12.25 -4.86
C LYS A 73 5.15 11.25 -5.13
N LEU A 74 3.92 11.70 -5.02
CA LEU A 74 2.74 10.87 -5.29
C LEU A 74 2.68 10.37 -6.74
N ASP A 75 3.19 11.18 -7.69
CA ASP A 75 3.26 10.85 -9.12
C ASP A 75 4.09 9.60 -9.43
N ASP A 76 5.01 9.20 -8.56
CA ASP A 76 5.81 7.99 -8.75
C ASP A 76 4.97 6.70 -8.61
N LEU A 77 3.73 6.82 -8.15
CA LEU A 77 2.76 5.72 -8.07
C LEU A 77 1.87 5.60 -9.31
N LYS A 78 2.05 6.45 -10.32
CA LYS A 78 1.18 6.53 -11.52
C LYS A 78 0.98 5.19 -12.24
N GLY A 79 1.98 4.30 -12.22
CA GLY A 79 1.92 2.99 -12.88
C GLY A 79 1.34 1.88 -12.03
N ALA A 80 0.96 2.16 -10.79
CA ALA A 80 0.47 1.13 -9.88
C ALA A 80 -0.88 0.56 -10.33
N SER A 81 -0.99 -0.77 -10.27
CA SER A 81 -2.23 -1.52 -10.50
C SER A 81 -3.06 -1.70 -9.22
N PHE A 82 -2.42 -1.52 -8.08
CA PHE A 82 -3.03 -1.60 -6.76
C PHE A 82 -2.39 -0.58 -5.82
N ILE A 83 -3.21 0.07 -5.00
CA ILE A 83 -2.77 0.99 -3.95
C ILE A 83 -3.23 0.48 -2.60
N GLN A 84 -2.32 0.37 -1.64
CA GLN A 84 -2.63 0.12 -0.22
C GLN A 84 -2.37 1.39 0.58
N GLU A 85 -3.41 2.00 1.10
CA GLU A 85 -3.35 3.22 1.92
C GLU A 85 -3.20 2.85 3.41
N ASN A 86 -2.17 3.39 4.07
CA ASN A 86 -1.81 3.13 5.47
C ASN A 86 -1.38 4.41 6.20
N CYS A 87 -1.90 5.54 5.79
CA CYS A 87 -1.63 6.82 6.44
C CYS A 87 -2.28 6.88 7.83
N PRO A 88 -1.92 7.88 8.67
CA PRO A 88 -2.53 8.05 9.98
C PRO A 88 -4.06 8.02 9.94
N GLU A 89 -4.69 7.57 11.03
CA GLU A 89 -6.14 7.41 11.13
C GLU A 89 -6.83 8.77 11.33
N ASP A 90 -6.74 9.57 10.27
CA ASP A 90 -7.37 10.89 10.12
C ASP A 90 -8.23 10.88 8.86
N PHE A 91 -9.52 11.10 9.02
CA PHE A 91 -10.51 11.03 7.95
C PHE A 91 -10.20 12.00 6.80
N PHE A 92 -9.91 13.25 7.11
CA PHE A 92 -9.68 14.27 6.09
C PHE A 92 -8.38 14.02 5.33
N LEU A 93 -7.33 13.58 6.03
CA LEU A 93 -6.07 13.19 5.40
C LEU A 93 -6.26 12.02 4.43
N LYS A 94 -6.97 10.96 4.86
CA LYS A 94 -7.23 9.78 4.02
C LYS A 94 -8.06 10.16 2.80
N GLN A 95 -9.15 10.90 2.98
CA GLN A 95 -10.02 11.34 1.90
C GLN A 95 -9.27 12.20 0.88
N GLU A 96 -8.45 13.17 1.35
CA GLU A 96 -7.63 14.01 0.49
C GLU A 96 -6.62 13.18 -0.32
N LEU A 97 -5.91 12.24 0.32
CA LEU A 97 -4.93 11.39 -0.35
C LEU A 97 -5.57 10.42 -1.35
N ILE A 98 -6.69 9.79 -0.98
CA ILE A 98 -7.46 8.93 -1.88
C ILE A 98 -7.92 9.71 -3.11
N SER A 99 -8.50 10.89 -2.93
CA SER A 99 -8.92 11.75 -4.03
C SER A 99 -7.76 12.21 -4.93
N LYS A 100 -6.57 12.41 -4.37
CA LYS A 100 -5.38 12.77 -5.15
C LYS A 100 -4.84 11.58 -5.93
N ILE A 101 -4.66 10.44 -5.29
CA ILE A 101 -4.09 9.27 -5.94
C ILE A 101 -5.03 8.71 -7.01
N GLU A 102 -6.33 8.78 -6.80
CA GLU A 102 -7.34 8.39 -7.79
C GLU A 102 -7.14 9.05 -9.15
N ARG A 103 -6.73 10.33 -9.16
CA ARG A 103 -6.50 11.13 -10.38
C ARG A 103 -5.18 10.81 -11.07
N ILE A 104 -4.26 10.17 -10.37
CA ILE A 104 -2.90 9.88 -10.84
C ILE A 104 -2.82 8.48 -11.45
N VAL A 105 -3.44 7.49 -10.79
CA VAL A 105 -3.42 6.10 -11.22
C VAL A 105 -4.47 5.79 -12.29
N SER A 106 -4.35 4.64 -12.94
CA SER A 106 -5.36 4.17 -13.91
C SER A 106 -6.74 4.04 -13.26
N GLN A 107 -7.79 4.15 -14.08
CA GLN A 107 -9.18 3.93 -13.65
C GLN A 107 -9.44 2.50 -13.18
N ASP A 108 -8.63 1.54 -13.63
CA ASP A 108 -8.73 0.13 -13.23
C ASP A 108 -7.97 -0.18 -11.91
N THR A 109 -7.22 0.80 -11.38
CA THR A 109 -6.44 0.60 -10.14
C THR A 109 -7.36 0.55 -8.93
N ILE A 110 -7.29 -0.52 -8.17
CA ILE A 110 -7.98 -0.63 -6.88
C ILE A 110 -7.22 0.14 -5.82
N ILE A 111 -7.94 0.90 -5.00
CA ILE A 111 -7.41 1.66 -3.87
C ILE A 111 -8.02 1.08 -2.60
N ALA A 112 -7.22 0.39 -1.81
CA ALA A 112 -7.62 -0.22 -0.55
C ALA A 112 -7.08 0.59 0.63
N SER A 113 -7.93 0.96 1.58
CA SER A 113 -7.52 1.60 2.83
C SER A 113 -7.40 0.59 3.96
N SER A 114 -6.34 0.69 4.76
CA SER A 114 -6.15 -0.09 5.99
C SER A 114 -6.90 0.47 7.20
N THR A 115 -7.83 1.39 7.00
CA THR A 115 -8.61 1.94 8.11
C THR A 115 -9.43 0.88 8.83
N SER A 116 -9.54 1.00 10.15
CA SER A 116 -10.45 0.19 10.98
C SER A 116 -11.71 0.96 11.40
N SER A 117 -11.79 2.25 11.09
CA SER A 117 -12.77 3.17 11.69
C SER A 117 -13.71 3.82 10.69
N PHE A 118 -13.29 4.01 9.44
CA PHE A 118 -14.06 4.75 8.44
C PHE A 118 -14.74 3.81 7.45
N MET A 119 -16.00 4.13 7.13
CA MET A 119 -16.75 3.37 6.12
C MET A 119 -16.22 3.66 4.71
N PRO A 120 -16.15 2.66 3.82
CA PRO A 120 -15.74 2.88 2.43
C PRO A 120 -16.55 3.98 1.75
N SER A 121 -17.86 4.00 1.94
CA SER A 121 -18.76 5.02 1.38
C SER A 121 -18.42 6.45 1.82
N GLU A 122 -17.85 6.63 3.01
CA GLU A 122 -17.37 7.93 3.48
C GLU A 122 -16.06 8.33 2.76
N LEU A 123 -15.12 7.38 2.61
CA LEU A 123 -13.87 7.60 1.91
C LEU A 123 -14.07 7.84 0.40
N GLN A 124 -15.10 7.25 -0.18
CA GLN A 124 -15.49 7.38 -1.58
C GLN A 124 -16.09 8.75 -1.91
N ASN A 125 -16.54 9.49 -0.91
CA ASN A 125 -17.23 10.76 -1.12
C ASN A 125 -16.33 11.78 -1.83
N GLY A 126 -16.80 12.27 -2.97
CA GLY A 126 -16.06 13.22 -3.82
C GLY A 126 -15.05 12.57 -4.78
N CYS A 127 -14.96 11.25 -4.83
CA CYS A 127 -14.18 10.51 -5.82
C CYS A 127 -14.95 10.33 -7.13
N ALA A 128 -14.22 10.29 -8.25
CA ALA A 128 -14.80 10.15 -9.58
C ALA A 128 -15.19 8.69 -9.91
N ASN A 129 -14.46 7.72 -9.36
CA ASN A 129 -14.70 6.29 -9.56
C ASN A 129 -14.74 5.58 -8.20
N PRO A 130 -15.82 5.78 -7.41
CA PRO A 130 -15.89 5.32 -6.03
C PRO A 130 -15.86 3.78 -5.90
N GLU A 131 -16.34 3.05 -6.91
CA GLU A 131 -16.46 1.58 -6.92
C GLU A 131 -15.11 0.83 -6.77
N ARG A 132 -13.99 1.51 -7.05
CA ARG A 132 -12.65 0.94 -6.91
C ARG A 132 -11.95 1.27 -5.58
N ILE A 133 -12.64 2.02 -4.73
CA ILE A 133 -12.14 2.40 -3.40
C ILE A 133 -12.81 1.51 -2.38
N ILE A 134 -12.01 0.73 -1.66
CA ILE A 134 -12.47 -0.26 -0.70
C ILE A 134 -11.74 -0.10 0.64
N VAL A 135 -12.24 -0.74 1.67
CA VAL A 135 -11.45 -1.02 2.86
C VAL A 135 -10.83 -2.41 2.71
N GLY A 136 -9.52 -2.48 2.87
CA GLY A 136 -8.74 -3.71 2.96
C GLY A 136 -7.97 -3.69 4.27
N HIS A 137 -8.70 -3.95 5.39
CA HIS A 137 -8.19 -3.87 6.75
C HIS A 137 -7.43 -5.13 7.14
N PRO A 138 -6.10 -5.07 7.31
CA PRO A 138 -5.31 -6.24 7.65
C PRO A 138 -5.32 -6.53 9.14
N MET A 139 -5.18 -7.80 9.50
CA MET A 139 -4.69 -8.16 10.83
C MET A 139 -3.20 -7.81 10.92
N ASN A 140 -2.79 -7.19 12.02
CA ASN A 140 -1.43 -6.67 12.20
C ASN A 140 -0.52 -7.68 12.93
N PRO A 141 0.68 -7.99 12.43
CA PRO A 141 1.29 -7.44 11.20
C PRO A 141 0.90 -8.23 9.92
N PRO A 142 0.56 -7.55 8.81
CA PRO A 142 0.08 -8.18 7.57
C PRO A 142 1.02 -9.24 6.98
N HIS A 143 2.33 -9.07 7.12
CA HIS A 143 3.30 -10.03 6.59
C HIS A 143 3.34 -11.38 7.34
N LEU A 144 2.79 -11.44 8.57
CA LEU A 144 2.75 -12.66 9.38
C LEU A 144 1.35 -13.25 9.51
N ILE A 145 0.32 -12.41 9.43
CA ILE A 145 -1.08 -12.82 9.62
C ILE A 145 -1.83 -12.62 8.29
N PRO A 146 -2.04 -13.69 7.49
CA PRO A 146 -2.60 -13.58 6.15
C PRO A 146 -4.13 -13.45 6.18
N VAL A 147 -4.64 -12.48 6.94
CA VAL A 147 -6.07 -12.20 7.08
C VAL A 147 -6.32 -10.73 6.79
N VAL A 148 -7.21 -10.46 5.87
CA VAL A 148 -7.64 -9.11 5.48
C VAL A 148 -9.15 -9.06 5.43
N GLU A 149 -9.75 -8.14 6.14
CA GLU A 149 -11.18 -7.83 6.02
C GLU A 149 -11.41 -6.95 4.81
N ILE A 150 -12.28 -7.37 3.90
CA ILE A 150 -12.64 -6.59 2.71
C ILE A 150 -14.04 -6.05 2.91
N VAL A 151 -14.18 -4.71 2.83
CA VAL A 151 -15.48 -4.04 2.91
C VAL A 151 -15.65 -3.17 1.66
N LEU A 152 -16.74 -3.38 0.96
CA LEU A 152 -17.14 -2.60 -0.21
C LEU A 152 -18.05 -1.46 0.22
N GLY A 153 -18.00 -0.34 -0.51
CA GLY A 153 -18.88 0.82 -0.30
C GLY A 153 -20.11 0.81 -1.18
#